data_d84ddd866588e69ba0beaf1c30f0811b
#
_entry.id   d84ddd866588e69ba0beaf1c30f0811b
#
_cell.length_a   1.000
_cell.length_b   1.000
_cell.length_c   1.000
_cell.angle_alpha   90.00
_cell.angle_beta   90.00
_cell.angle_gamma   90.00
#
_symmetry.space_group_name_H-M   'P 1'
#
loop_
_entity.id
_entity.type
_entity.pdbx_description
1 polymer ?
#
loop_
_entity_poly.entity_id
_entity_poly.type
_entity_poly.pdbx_seq_one_letter_code
_entity_poly.pdbx_strand_id
1 'polypeptide(L)'
;MNESPRRARATVALAAGAVLLGVLCTLWSHRAPAGEADAGCLSCHRGIETPSASHVGCVSCHGGNPGGATKQAAHAGIYGIANPSFAGRWELGCKPCHRHQVERVNSNQMFTNTGMIGQIQATWEGERPGTTYASPAGEAHALDGTKVKHVPVGQLDHLSGDLYRKFCSRCHVARQNEALDGNGHPAGCAACHFPYGEKAAYRGGDPTMKGKSPHSATHAMKGLPPMEACLACHQRSGRHALSYQGLMDGNNGLVPTKSGGPGPLRASDGRNFTHVAADVHFLAGMECIDCHTSREVMGEGYAAPDMRGQLEIRCEDCHGDGERSPSFVTVARESDLPLRESRQYGRPVRPGDRVALTGKGRPYSNVFAEGGDVLVATKRTGKLLRSKVVTGTPEHRIAGHERMECAACHSRTVVQCYGCHTQYDKRSTGWDFIQAKETEGEFSETEDVRRLYPFPLALNGRGGISPVTPGCQTFINVIEADGSRSKDEYVALYKGKPQLRFAPFYGHNTGKRAVGCTECHGNPAFLGFGQHVIERGEVRGTLLCEKNPKKPLDGFVAMEGGRVVAHAAITRAGARPLGHDEVRRVFAVNLCLVCHDKAKDPIYRKGLDYDALDDALHRRLLAGRR
;
A
#
# COMPACT_ATOMS: atom_id res chain seq x y z
N MET A 1 -15.44 -26.97 73.92
CA MET A 1 -14.10 -27.33 73.46
C MET A 1 -14.25 -28.17 72.21
N ASN A 2 -14.14 -27.53 71.07
CA ASN A 2 -13.99 -28.25 69.80
C ASN A 2 -13.43 -27.20 68.78
N GLU A 3 -12.12 -27.13 68.68
CA GLU A 3 -11.45 -26.30 67.68
C GLU A 3 -11.47 -27.00 66.35
N SER A 4 -11.92 -26.28 65.40
CA SER A 4 -12.19 -26.71 64.03
C SER A 4 -10.90 -27.01 63.24
N PRO A 5 -10.83 -28.11 62.46
CA PRO A 5 -9.66 -28.49 61.65
C PRO A 5 -9.44 -27.58 60.36
N ARG A 6 -10.17 -26.48 60.25
CA ARG A 6 -10.09 -25.61 59.09
C ARG A 6 -8.87 -24.66 59.08
N ARG A 7 -8.24 -24.36 60.23
CA ARG A 7 -7.07 -23.45 60.26
C ARG A 7 -5.76 -24.12 59.82
N ALA A 8 -5.61 -25.42 60.00
CA ALA A 8 -4.39 -26.13 59.60
C ALA A 8 -4.25 -26.30 58.07
N ARG A 9 -5.39 -26.42 57.35
CA ARG A 9 -5.37 -26.54 55.89
C ARG A 9 -5.09 -25.23 55.16
N ALA A 10 -5.44 -24.09 55.72
CA ALA A 10 -5.16 -22.77 55.13
C ALA A 10 -3.67 -22.38 55.22
N THR A 11 -3.00 -22.76 56.30
CA THR A 11 -1.56 -22.45 56.49
C THR A 11 -0.65 -23.29 55.59
N VAL A 12 -1.03 -24.57 55.35
CA VAL A 12 -0.26 -25.43 54.42
C VAL A 12 -0.45 -25.01 52.96
N ALA A 13 -1.64 -24.53 52.58
CA ALA A 13 -1.91 -24.05 51.23
C ALA A 13 -1.17 -22.73 50.92
N LEU A 14 -1.04 -21.83 51.90
CA LEU A 14 -0.26 -20.59 51.77
C LEU A 14 1.26 -20.84 51.69
N ALA A 15 1.78 -21.81 52.44
CA ALA A 15 3.19 -22.19 52.39
C ALA A 15 3.54 -22.87 51.06
N ALA A 16 2.66 -23.74 50.53
CA ALA A 16 2.86 -24.37 49.21
C ALA A 16 2.76 -23.36 48.06
N GLY A 17 1.85 -22.39 48.14
CA GLY A 17 1.72 -21.32 47.16
C GLY A 17 2.94 -20.38 47.14
N ALA A 18 3.49 -20.03 48.31
CA ALA A 18 4.68 -19.20 48.40
C ALA A 18 5.95 -19.92 47.91
N VAL A 19 6.07 -21.23 48.10
CA VAL A 19 7.19 -22.03 47.56
C VAL A 19 7.07 -22.19 46.04
N LEU A 20 5.86 -22.39 45.48
CA LEU A 20 5.66 -22.42 44.01
C LEU A 20 5.90 -21.07 43.35
N LEU A 21 5.48 -19.96 43.94
CA LEU A 21 5.78 -18.62 43.46
C LEU A 21 7.29 -18.31 43.58
N GLY A 22 7.93 -18.72 44.67
CA GLY A 22 9.39 -18.58 44.83
C GLY A 22 10.17 -19.41 43.81
N VAL A 23 9.76 -20.63 43.50
CA VAL A 23 10.41 -21.48 42.46
C VAL A 23 10.11 -20.95 41.05
N LEU A 24 8.91 -20.42 40.79
CA LEU A 24 8.61 -19.74 39.52
C LEU A 24 9.37 -18.41 39.35
N CYS A 25 9.52 -17.63 40.42
CA CYS A 25 10.36 -16.43 40.40
C CYS A 25 11.86 -16.75 40.26
N THR A 26 12.35 -17.82 40.88
CA THR A 26 13.75 -18.25 40.74
C THR A 26 14.05 -18.88 39.37
N LEU A 27 13.07 -19.53 38.73
CA LEU A 27 13.20 -20.03 37.37
C LEU A 27 13.13 -18.88 36.34
N TRP A 28 12.55 -17.72 36.70
CA TRP A 28 12.55 -16.53 35.84
C TRP A 28 13.76 -15.64 36.05
N SER A 29 14.49 -15.76 37.16
CA SER A 29 15.68 -14.98 37.48
C SER A 29 17.01 -15.58 37.01
N HIS A 30 17.01 -16.79 36.43
CA HIS A 30 18.19 -17.39 35.81
C HIS A 30 18.24 -17.22 34.27
N ARG A 31 17.71 -16.10 33.72
CA ARG A 31 18.27 -15.62 32.47
C ARG A 31 19.63 -15.00 32.80
N ALA A 32 20.71 -15.70 32.43
CA ALA A 32 22.04 -15.13 32.45
C ALA A 32 22.01 -13.71 31.85
N PRO A 33 22.72 -12.74 32.43
CA PRO A 33 22.82 -11.43 31.82
C PRO A 33 23.29 -11.62 30.37
N ALA A 34 22.58 -10.98 29.44
CA ALA A 34 22.71 -11.17 27.99
C ALA A 34 24.17 -11.03 27.46
N GLY A 35 25.11 -10.55 28.25
CA GLY A 35 26.51 -10.35 27.87
C GLY A 35 27.37 -11.61 27.86
N GLU A 36 27.09 -12.65 28.67
CA GLU A 36 27.94 -13.86 28.69
C GLU A 36 27.59 -14.85 27.59
N ALA A 37 26.30 -14.98 27.25
CA ALA A 37 25.84 -15.89 26.19
C ALA A 37 26.31 -15.46 24.79
N ASP A 38 26.57 -14.18 24.57
CA ASP A 38 27.00 -13.64 23.27
C ASP A 38 28.51 -13.60 23.05
N ALA A 39 29.29 -13.73 24.12
CA ALA A 39 30.76 -13.64 24.06
C ALA A 39 31.37 -14.61 23.04
N GLY A 40 30.81 -15.82 22.92
CA GLY A 40 31.23 -16.81 21.95
C GLY A 40 31.00 -16.37 20.51
N CYS A 41 29.80 -15.83 20.20
CA CYS A 41 29.48 -15.32 18.86
C CYS A 41 30.35 -14.10 18.52
N LEU A 42 30.45 -13.16 19.44
CA LEU A 42 31.22 -11.91 19.26
C LEU A 42 32.74 -12.14 19.19
N SER A 43 33.27 -13.31 19.58
CA SER A 43 34.67 -13.66 19.38
C SER A 43 35.05 -13.68 17.88
N CYS A 44 34.12 -14.07 17.01
CA CYS A 44 34.28 -14.08 15.56
C CYS A 44 33.59 -12.89 14.89
N HIS A 45 32.37 -12.53 15.32
CA HIS A 45 31.57 -11.43 14.76
C HIS A 45 31.92 -10.08 15.43
N ARG A 46 33.22 -9.75 15.47
CA ARG A 46 33.68 -8.51 16.07
C ARG A 46 33.22 -7.30 15.30
N GLY A 47 32.63 -6.34 16.02
CA GLY A 47 32.16 -5.09 15.42
C GLY A 47 30.77 -5.15 14.76
N ILE A 48 30.04 -6.27 14.88
CA ILE A 48 28.66 -6.32 14.49
C ILE A 48 27.84 -5.36 15.37
N GLU A 49 26.94 -4.61 14.78
CA GLU A 49 26.13 -3.65 15.51
C GLU A 49 25.11 -4.37 16.40
N THR A 50 24.92 -3.86 17.61
CA THR A 50 23.81 -4.27 18.46
C THR A 50 22.49 -3.87 17.80
N PRO A 51 21.52 -4.78 17.63
CA PRO A 51 20.26 -4.47 16.95
C PRO A 51 19.52 -3.28 17.57
N SER A 52 19.41 -3.26 18.89
CA SER A 52 18.92 -2.12 19.69
C SER A 52 19.22 -2.36 21.16
N ALA A 53 19.07 -1.33 22.00
CA ALA A 53 19.29 -1.45 23.45
C ALA A 53 18.39 -2.50 24.14
N SER A 54 17.23 -2.82 23.56
CA SER A 54 16.29 -3.83 24.08
C SER A 54 16.40 -5.19 23.40
N HIS A 55 17.18 -5.31 22.33
CA HIS A 55 17.39 -6.56 21.60
C HIS A 55 18.84 -6.99 21.77
N VAL A 56 19.09 -7.60 22.92
CA VAL A 56 20.39 -8.14 23.30
C VAL A 56 20.32 -9.67 23.27
N GLY A 57 21.40 -10.31 22.84
CA GLY A 57 21.45 -11.77 22.76
C GLY A 57 21.27 -12.31 21.34
N CYS A 58 22.37 -12.77 20.74
CA CYS A 58 22.39 -13.33 19.39
C CYS A 58 21.47 -14.56 19.26
N VAL A 59 21.58 -15.44 20.25
CA VAL A 59 20.88 -16.75 20.27
C VAL A 59 19.36 -16.60 20.31
N SER A 60 18.85 -15.54 20.93
CA SER A 60 17.41 -15.30 21.02
C SER A 60 16.74 -15.10 19.65
N CYS A 61 17.50 -14.53 18.69
CA CYS A 61 17.03 -14.31 17.34
C CYS A 61 17.54 -15.37 16.36
N HIS A 62 18.81 -15.75 16.45
CA HIS A 62 19.47 -16.61 15.47
C HIS A 62 19.55 -18.09 15.87
N GLY A 63 19.36 -18.44 17.14
CA GLY A 63 19.70 -19.78 17.64
C GLY A 63 21.21 -19.99 17.67
N GLY A 64 21.67 -21.20 17.37
CA GLY A 64 23.08 -21.56 17.36
C GLY A 64 23.63 -21.96 18.72
N ASN A 65 24.93 -22.24 18.78
CA ASN A 65 25.63 -22.67 19.99
C ASN A 65 26.80 -21.71 20.31
N PRO A 66 26.62 -20.77 21.23
CA PRO A 66 27.63 -19.78 21.57
C PRO A 66 28.89 -20.39 22.22
N GLY A 67 28.80 -21.63 22.72
CA GLY A 67 29.93 -22.38 23.28
C GLY A 67 30.71 -23.23 22.25
N GLY A 68 30.33 -23.20 20.98
CA GLY A 68 30.97 -23.99 19.93
C GLY A 68 32.39 -23.54 19.66
N ALA A 69 33.37 -24.47 19.79
CA ALA A 69 34.79 -24.18 19.59
C ALA A 69 35.20 -23.97 18.11
N THR A 70 34.35 -24.36 17.16
CA THR A 70 34.58 -24.20 15.71
C THR A 70 33.41 -23.48 15.08
N LYS A 71 33.62 -22.89 13.89
CA LYS A 71 32.53 -22.26 13.12
C LYS A 71 31.35 -23.21 12.93
N GLN A 72 31.62 -24.47 12.58
CA GLN A 72 30.58 -25.47 12.37
C GLN A 72 29.80 -25.77 13.66
N ALA A 73 30.50 -25.95 14.77
CA ALA A 73 29.86 -26.21 16.07
C ALA A 73 29.07 -24.99 16.59
N ALA A 74 29.60 -23.78 16.42
CA ALA A 74 28.94 -22.56 16.83
C ALA A 74 27.67 -22.28 15.99
N HIS A 75 27.66 -22.63 14.71
CA HIS A 75 26.55 -22.46 13.81
C HIS A 75 25.57 -23.66 13.81
N ALA A 76 25.80 -24.70 14.57
CA ALA A 76 24.87 -25.79 14.73
C ALA A 76 23.57 -25.29 15.37
N GLY A 77 22.44 -25.54 14.71
CA GLY A 77 21.13 -25.07 15.17
C GLY A 77 20.82 -23.59 14.88
N ILE A 78 21.65 -22.89 14.13
CA ILE A 78 21.27 -21.56 13.61
C ILE A 78 20.08 -21.70 12.66
N TYR A 79 19.14 -20.80 12.83
CA TYR A 79 18.04 -20.60 11.90
C TYR A 79 17.98 -19.13 11.46
N GLY A 80 17.65 -18.90 10.21
CA GLY A 80 17.60 -17.54 9.69
C GLY A 80 18.97 -16.86 9.70
N ILE A 81 19.96 -17.45 9.04
CA ILE A 81 21.34 -16.94 9.01
C ILE A 81 21.40 -15.49 8.55
N ALA A 82 20.67 -15.15 7.49
CA ALA A 82 20.62 -13.79 6.97
C ALA A 82 19.43 -12.98 7.50
N ASN A 83 18.35 -13.64 7.86
CA ASN A 83 17.13 -13.00 8.34
C ASN A 83 16.31 -13.93 9.25
N PRO A 84 16.47 -13.88 10.56
CA PRO A 84 15.72 -14.72 11.50
C PRO A 84 14.25 -14.28 11.65
N SER A 85 13.82 -13.19 11.02
CA SER A 85 12.50 -12.59 11.20
C SER A 85 11.44 -13.04 10.20
N PHE A 86 11.73 -14.02 9.35
CA PHE A 86 10.73 -14.55 8.42
C PHE A 86 9.58 -15.28 9.14
N ALA A 87 8.42 -15.31 8.51
CA ALA A 87 7.18 -15.72 9.17
C ALA A 87 7.22 -17.12 9.78
N GLY A 88 7.90 -18.09 9.17
CA GLY A 88 8.05 -19.45 9.69
C GLY A 88 8.83 -19.56 11.01
N ARG A 89 9.47 -18.47 11.48
CA ARG A 89 10.22 -18.44 12.75
C ARG A 89 9.62 -17.55 13.83
N TRP A 90 8.52 -16.88 13.55
CA TRP A 90 7.92 -15.95 14.51
C TRP A 90 7.54 -16.58 15.84
N GLU A 91 7.05 -17.81 15.84
CA GLU A 91 6.69 -18.53 17.06
C GLU A 91 7.88 -18.71 18.01
N LEU A 92 9.06 -18.91 17.47
CA LEU A 92 10.29 -19.16 18.26
C LEU A 92 11.07 -17.88 18.54
N GLY A 93 11.11 -16.96 17.58
CA GLY A 93 11.95 -15.75 17.65
C GLY A 93 11.19 -14.52 18.19
N CYS A 94 10.23 -14.02 17.44
CA CYS A 94 9.62 -12.71 17.70
C CYS A 94 8.42 -12.80 18.67
N LYS A 95 7.55 -13.77 18.51
CA LYS A 95 6.26 -13.88 19.21
C LYS A 95 6.38 -14.02 20.74
N PRO A 96 7.40 -14.68 21.33
CA PRO A 96 7.55 -14.73 22.79
C PRO A 96 7.56 -13.36 23.47
N CYS A 97 8.11 -12.34 22.78
CA CYS A 97 8.15 -10.97 23.28
C CYS A 97 7.17 -10.02 22.57
N HIS A 98 6.86 -10.28 21.29
CA HIS A 98 6.05 -9.41 20.43
C HIS A 98 4.73 -10.07 19.97
N ARG A 99 4.08 -10.84 20.86
CA ARG A 99 2.86 -11.58 20.54
C ARG A 99 1.80 -10.71 19.88
N HIS A 100 1.50 -9.57 20.47
CA HIS A 100 0.48 -8.65 19.95
C HIS A 100 0.81 -8.11 18.56
N GLN A 101 2.08 -7.76 18.31
CA GLN A 101 2.52 -7.29 17.01
C GLN A 101 2.43 -8.38 15.94
N VAL A 102 2.82 -9.61 16.27
CA VAL A 102 2.73 -10.75 15.35
C VAL A 102 1.26 -11.05 15.01
N GLU A 103 0.36 -11.05 15.99
CA GLU A 103 -1.07 -11.27 15.77
C GLU A 103 -1.67 -10.19 14.85
N ARG A 104 -1.28 -8.94 15.03
CA ARG A 104 -1.71 -7.83 14.17
C ARG A 104 -1.22 -7.99 12.74
N VAL A 105 0.07 -8.25 12.55
CA VAL A 105 0.69 -8.36 11.22
C VAL A 105 0.12 -9.55 10.45
N ASN A 106 -0.19 -10.66 11.12
CA ASN A 106 -0.77 -11.86 10.49
C ASN A 106 -2.08 -11.59 9.72
N SER A 107 -2.84 -10.58 10.12
CA SER A 107 -4.11 -10.21 9.48
C SER A 107 -3.98 -9.03 8.51
N ASN A 108 -2.82 -8.41 8.43
CA ASN A 108 -2.56 -7.24 7.60
C ASN A 108 -2.58 -7.57 6.10
N GLN A 109 -3.03 -6.64 5.27
CA GLN A 109 -3.06 -6.78 3.81
C GLN A 109 -1.68 -6.99 3.18
N MET A 110 -0.63 -6.37 3.70
CA MET A 110 0.74 -6.61 3.22
C MET A 110 1.21 -8.04 3.51
N PHE A 111 0.58 -8.69 4.49
CA PHE A 111 0.89 -10.04 4.89
C PHE A 111 -0.01 -11.08 4.24
N THR A 112 -1.31 -10.84 4.20
CA THR A 112 -2.28 -11.75 3.59
C THR A 112 -2.37 -11.64 2.07
N ASN A 113 -2.03 -10.48 1.52
CA ASN A 113 -2.15 -10.13 0.09
C ASN A 113 -3.52 -10.45 -0.53
N THR A 114 -4.57 -10.48 0.28
CA THR A 114 -5.92 -10.90 -0.11
C THR A 114 -6.43 -10.15 -1.34
N GLY A 115 -6.26 -8.82 -1.35
CA GLY A 115 -6.66 -7.99 -2.49
C GLY A 115 -5.92 -8.36 -3.78
N MET A 116 -4.63 -8.66 -3.69
CA MET A 116 -3.80 -9.06 -4.84
C MET A 116 -4.22 -10.45 -5.35
N ILE A 117 -4.30 -11.43 -4.47
CA ILE A 117 -4.69 -12.81 -4.81
C ILE A 117 -6.07 -12.82 -5.45
N GLY A 118 -7.07 -12.18 -4.85
CA GLY A 118 -8.42 -12.12 -5.39
C GLY A 118 -8.50 -11.44 -6.77
N GLN A 119 -7.64 -10.44 -7.02
CA GLN A 119 -7.58 -9.78 -8.32
C GLN A 119 -6.90 -10.66 -9.39
N ILE A 120 -5.87 -11.40 -9.05
CA ILE A 120 -5.22 -12.35 -9.97
C ILE A 120 -6.21 -13.46 -10.35
N GLN A 121 -6.87 -14.05 -9.37
CA GLN A 121 -7.89 -15.08 -9.61
C GLN A 121 -8.98 -14.57 -10.56
N ALA A 122 -9.55 -13.40 -10.30
CA ALA A 122 -10.56 -12.80 -11.16
C ALA A 122 -10.08 -12.62 -12.60
N THR A 123 -8.79 -12.26 -12.79
CA THR A 123 -8.23 -12.04 -14.15
C THR A 123 -8.07 -13.32 -14.93
N TRP A 124 -7.61 -14.37 -14.27
CA TRP A 124 -7.22 -15.60 -14.94
C TRP A 124 -8.39 -16.58 -15.10
N GLU A 125 -9.37 -16.50 -14.21
CA GLU A 125 -10.47 -17.45 -14.12
C GLU A 125 -11.82 -16.88 -14.57
N GLY A 126 -11.88 -15.58 -14.89
CA GLY A 126 -13.04 -14.91 -15.46
C GLY A 126 -14.06 -14.43 -14.45
N GLU A 127 -14.58 -15.28 -13.60
CA GLU A 127 -15.46 -14.90 -12.50
C GLU A 127 -14.65 -14.75 -11.20
N ARG A 128 -15.06 -13.81 -10.37
CA ARG A 128 -14.41 -13.63 -9.09
C ARG A 128 -14.87 -14.73 -8.13
N PRO A 129 -14.03 -15.68 -7.77
CA PRO A 129 -14.35 -16.62 -6.70
C PRO A 129 -14.60 -15.82 -5.41
N GLY A 130 -15.27 -16.40 -4.45
CA GLY A 130 -15.47 -15.81 -3.13
C GLY A 130 -14.15 -15.31 -2.54
N THR A 131 -14.21 -14.32 -1.67
CA THR A 131 -13.01 -13.74 -1.05
C THR A 131 -12.16 -14.83 -0.42
N THR A 132 -10.95 -15.02 -0.95
CA THR A 132 -9.99 -15.98 -0.44
C THR A 132 -8.88 -15.22 0.28
N TYR A 133 -8.64 -15.57 1.52
CA TYR A 133 -7.54 -15.03 2.30
C TYR A 133 -6.40 -16.04 2.29
N ALA A 134 -5.21 -15.58 2.05
CA ALA A 134 -4.01 -16.38 2.21
C ALA A 134 -3.21 -15.84 3.40
N SER A 135 -2.93 -16.69 4.35
CA SER A 135 -2.10 -16.33 5.49
C SER A 135 -1.17 -17.50 5.81
N PRO A 136 0.08 -17.25 6.13
CA PRO A 136 1.00 -18.31 6.53
C PRO A 136 0.73 -18.85 7.94
N ALA A 137 0.00 -18.13 8.77
CA ALA A 137 0.02 -18.37 10.21
C ALA A 137 -1.36 -18.57 10.87
N GLY A 138 -2.40 -18.99 10.16
CA GLY A 138 -3.64 -19.38 10.81
C GLY A 138 -4.91 -18.65 10.35
N GLU A 139 -5.90 -18.59 11.21
CA GLU A 139 -7.23 -18.10 10.91
C GLU A 139 -7.25 -16.59 10.70
N ALA A 140 -7.99 -16.14 9.70
CA ALA A 140 -8.30 -14.74 9.48
C ALA A 140 -9.74 -14.45 9.89
N HIS A 141 -9.97 -13.26 10.42
CA HIS A 141 -11.29 -12.76 10.79
C HIS A 141 -11.60 -11.50 10.02
N ALA A 142 -12.84 -11.36 9.58
CA ALA A 142 -13.34 -10.12 8.98
C ALA A 142 -13.55 -9.05 10.07
N LEU A 143 -13.82 -7.81 9.62
CA LEU A 143 -14.09 -6.67 10.52
C LEU A 143 -15.24 -6.91 11.50
N ASP A 144 -16.25 -7.68 11.09
CA ASP A 144 -17.40 -8.06 11.91
C ASP A 144 -17.11 -9.24 12.85
N GLY A 145 -15.88 -9.73 12.89
CA GLY A 145 -15.46 -10.86 13.70
C GLY A 145 -15.77 -12.23 13.09
N THR A 146 -16.41 -12.29 11.94
CA THR A 146 -16.68 -13.57 11.27
C THR A 146 -15.40 -14.24 10.82
N LYS A 147 -15.34 -15.57 10.97
CA LYS A 147 -14.24 -16.38 10.48
C LYS A 147 -14.29 -16.43 8.96
N VAL A 148 -13.20 -16.04 8.31
CA VAL A 148 -13.11 -16.04 6.85
C VAL A 148 -12.38 -17.28 6.35
N LYS A 149 -12.74 -17.70 5.13
CA LYS A 149 -12.06 -18.81 4.48
C LYS A 149 -10.58 -18.47 4.31
N HIS A 150 -9.73 -19.33 4.82
CA HIS A 150 -8.29 -19.23 4.75
C HIS A 150 -7.73 -20.34 3.88
N VAL A 151 -6.82 -19.99 2.98
CA VAL A 151 -6.05 -20.92 2.16
C VAL A 151 -4.57 -20.62 2.38
N PRO A 152 -3.76 -21.58 2.80
CA PRO A 152 -2.32 -21.39 2.87
C PRO A 152 -1.77 -20.98 1.49
N VAL A 153 -0.87 -20.00 1.47
CA VAL A 153 -0.32 -19.43 0.22
C VAL A 153 0.30 -20.52 -0.68
N GLY A 154 0.92 -21.52 -0.07
CA GLY A 154 1.50 -22.66 -0.80
C GLY A 154 0.48 -23.63 -1.40
N GLN A 155 -0.80 -23.53 -1.01
CA GLN A 155 -1.90 -24.37 -1.49
C GLN A 155 -2.79 -23.66 -2.54
N LEU A 156 -2.38 -22.52 -3.05
CA LEU A 156 -3.02 -21.89 -4.19
C LEU A 156 -2.61 -22.64 -5.46
N ASP A 157 -3.29 -23.75 -5.75
CA ASP A 157 -2.94 -24.73 -6.77
C ASP A 157 -3.42 -24.38 -8.20
N HIS A 158 -4.18 -23.30 -8.33
CA HIS A 158 -4.60 -22.79 -9.63
C HIS A 158 -3.47 -22.05 -10.36
N LEU A 159 -3.58 -21.91 -11.69
CA LEU A 159 -2.62 -21.16 -12.50
C LEU A 159 -2.44 -19.71 -12.00
N SER A 160 -3.53 -19.09 -11.54
CA SER A 160 -3.48 -17.78 -10.87
C SER A 160 -2.69 -17.80 -9.56
N GLY A 161 -2.76 -18.90 -8.81
CA GLY A 161 -1.96 -19.10 -7.60
C GLY A 161 -0.48 -19.30 -7.90
N ASP A 162 -0.18 -20.02 -8.97
CA ASP A 162 1.20 -20.20 -9.44
C ASP A 162 1.81 -18.88 -9.91
N LEU A 163 1.06 -18.07 -10.65
CA LEU A 163 1.46 -16.69 -10.99
C LEU A 163 1.74 -15.86 -9.73
N TYR A 164 0.87 -15.97 -8.73
CA TYR A 164 1.10 -15.26 -7.46
C TYR A 164 2.41 -15.71 -6.80
N ARG A 165 2.66 -17.02 -6.68
CA ARG A 165 3.87 -17.55 -6.04
C ARG A 165 5.16 -17.21 -6.79
N LYS A 166 5.14 -17.24 -8.13
CA LYS A 166 6.34 -17.04 -8.96
C LYS A 166 6.61 -15.58 -9.35
N PHE A 167 5.58 -14.76 -9.37
CA PHE A 167 5.69 -13.40 -9.88
C PHE A 167 5.39 -12.33 -8.82
N CYS A 168 4.25 -12.44 -8.13
CA CYS A 168 3.78 -11.39 -7.22
C CYS A 168 4.35 -11.52 -5.81
N SER A 169 4.58 -12.74 -5.34
CA SER A 169 5.04 -13.00 -3.97
C SER A 169 6.50 -12.64 -3.72
N ARG A 170 7.22 -12.24 -4.75
CA ARG A 170 8.60 -11.74 -4.66
C ARG A 170 8.77 -10.64 -3.61
N CYS A 171 7.82 -9.71 -3.54
CA CYS A 171 7.81 -8.64 -2.54
C CYS A 171 6.97 -8.99 -1.31
N HIS A 172 6.54 -10.25 -1.15
CA HIS A 172 5.66 -10.64 -0.07
C HIS A 172 6.40 -10.78 1.24
N VAL A 173 5.97 -10.03 2.26
CA VAL A 173 6.62 -10.01 3.56
C VAL A 173 6.38 -11.28 4.39
N ALA A 174 5.35 -12.06 4.05
CA ALA A 174 4.94 -13.26 4.77
C ALA A 174 5.61 -14.56 4.29
N ARG A 175 6.76 -14.48 3.66
CA ARG A 175 7.49 -15.70 3.27
C ARG A 175 7.81 -16.57 4.47
N GLN A 176 7.61 -17.88 4.30
CA GLN A 176 7.81 -18.88 5.35
C GLN A 176 9.27 -19.32 5.52
N ASN A 177 10.13 -18.92 4.61
CA ASN A 177 11.51 -19.34 4.54
C ASN A 177 12.45 -18.15 4.38
N GLU A 178 13.72 -18.39 4.65
CA GLU A 178 14.79 -17.39 4.56
C GLU A 178 15.19 -17.08 3.11
N ALA A 179 14.81 -17.92 2.15
CA ALA A 179 15.27 -17.76 0.78
C ALA A 179 14.90 -16.38 0.25
N LEU A 180 15.92 -15.64 -0.11
CA LEU A 180 15.82 -14.32 -0.69
C LEU A 180 15.92 -14.47 -2.20
N ASP A 181 15.11 -13.73 -2.93
CA ASP A 181 15.37 -13.57 -4.35
C ASP A 181 16.74 -12.89 -4.53
N GLY A 182 17.37 -13.11 -5.67
CA GLY A 182 18.65 -12.48 -5.99
C GLY A 182 18.67 -10.95 -5.96
N ASN A 183 17.52 -10.31 -5.68
CA ASN A 183 17.35 -8.85 -5.57
C ASN A 183 17.28 -8.36 -4.11
N GLY A 184 17.44 -9.25 -3.14
CA GLY A 184 17.61 -8.87 -1.75
C GLY A 184 16.39 -8.29 -1.04
N HIS A 185 15.17 -8.73 -1.38
CA HIS A 185 13.99 -8.34 -0.62
C HIS A 185 13.91 -9.11 0.68
N PRO A 186 13.97 -8.44 1.83
CA PRO A 186 13.80 -9.08 3.12
C PRO A 186 12.34 -9.53 3.31
N ALA A 187 12.16 -10.54 4.17
CA ALA A 187 10.85 -11.02 4.59
C ALA A 187 10.63 -10.73 6.08
N GLY A 188 9.39 -10.82 6.53
CA GLY A 188 9.02 -10.68 7.92
C GLY A 188 9.27 -9.28 8.48
N CYS A 189 9.58 -9.22 9.77
CA CYS A 189 9.77 -7.96 10.48
C CYS A 189 10.98 -7.15 9.95
N ALA A 190 12.01 -7.84 9.47
CA ALA A 190 13.20 -7.22 8.91
C ALA A 190 12.91 -6.40 7.65
N ALA A 191 11.84 -6.73 6.90
CA ALA A 191 11.45 -5.98 5.70
C ALA A 191 11.22 -4.48 5.99
N CYS A 192 10.73 -4.17 7.19
CA CYS A 192 10.46 -2.80 7.62
C CYS A 192 11.47 -2.29 8.64
N HIS A 193 11.94 -3.14 9.54
CA HIS A 193 12.71 -2.72 10.71
C HIS A 193 14.24 -2.79 10.55
N PHE A 194 14.75 -3.40 9.49
CA PHE A 194 16.17 -3.39 9.17
C PHE A 194 16.45 -2.67 7.84
N PRO A 195 17.47 -1.81 7.76
CA PRO A 195 17.77 -1.07 6.54
C PRO A 195 18.52 -1.97 5.55
N TYR A 196 17.79 -2.53 4.58
CA TYR A 196 18.40 -3.19 3.43
C TYR A 196 18.75 -2.12 2.39
N GLY A 197 20.01 -1.98 2.07
CA GLY A 197 20.42 -1.11 0.96
C GLY A 197 20.04 -1.73 -0.39
N GLU A 198 20.21 -0.96 -1.46
CA GLU A 198 19.87 -1.40 -2.83
C GLU A 198 20.46 -2.75 -3.24
N LYS A 199 21.65 -3.07 -2.75
CA LYS A 199 22.35 -4.34 -3.03
C LYS A 199 22.11 -5.42 -1.97
N ALA A 200 21.31 -5.11 -0.95
CA ALA A 200 21.11 -5.97 0.22
C ALA A 200 22.44 -6.56 0.74
N ALA A 201 23.48 -5.75 0.79
CA ALA A 201 24.81 -6.15 1.23
C ALA A 201 25.18 -5.49 2.55
N TYR A 202 25.73 -6.28 3.47
CA TYR A 202 26.20 -5.77 4.75
C TYR A 202 27.41 -4.83 4.58
N ARG A 203 27.33 -3.67 5.21
CA ARG A 203 28.34 -2.61 5.18
C ARG A 203 28.80 -2.16 6.57
N GLY A 204 28.33 -2.88 7.58
CA GLY A 204 28.64 -2.57 8.98
C GLY A 204 30.05 -2.95 9.42
N GLY A 205 30.23 -3.02 10.73
CA GLY A 205 31.56 -3.16 11.35
C GLY A 205 32.12 -4.58 11.43
N ASP A 206 31.30 -5.62 11.19
CA ASP A 206 31.78 -7.01 11.25
C ASP A 206 32.53 -7.40 9.96
N PRO A 207 33.86 -7.66 10.05
CA PRO A 207 34.66 -8.00 8.87
C PRO A 207 34.26 -9.36 8.26
N THR A 208 33.70 -10.28 9.05
CA THR A 208 33.31 -11.61 8.58
C THR A 208 32.02 -11.57 7.73
N MET A 209 31.23 -10.50 7.88
CA MET A 209 29.98 -10.29 7.19
C MET A 209 30.09 -9.25 6.06
N LYS A 210 31.16 -8.45 6.05
CA LYS A 210 31.31 -7.33 5.12
C LYS A 210 31.14 -7.76 3.65
N GLY A 211 30.25 -7.08 2.95
CA GLY A 211 29.93 -7.35 1.54
C GLY A 211 29.06 -8.58 1.30
N LYS A 212 28.73 -9.37 2.31
CA LYS A 212 27.82 -10.51 2.13
C LYS A 212 26.41 -10.03 1.81
N SER A 213 25.80 -10.68 0.85
CA SER A 213 24.43 -10.50 0.41
C SER A 213 23.77 -11.88 0.32
N PRO A 214 22.48 -12.01 0.65
CA PRO A 214 21.56 -10.95 1.06
C PRO A 214 21.65 -10.65 2.56
N HIS A 215 21.80 -9.39 2.92
CA HIS A 215 21.85 -8.94 4.31
C HIS A 215 21.39 -7.48 4.44
N SER A 216 20.94 -7.07 5.62
CA SER A 216 20.74 -5.65 5.92
C SER A 216 22.07 -4.88 5.82
N ALA A 217 22.01 -3.61 5.44
CA ALA A 217 23.21 -2.79 5.31
C ALA A 217 23.97 -2.64 6.63
N THR A 218 23.27 -2.62 7.73
CA THR A 218 23.78 -2.67 9.10
C THR A 218 22.88 -3.57 9.95
N HIS A 219 23.43 -4.12 11.03
CA HIS A 219 22.66 -4.96 11.97
C HIS A 219 21.86 -4.13 12.99
N ALA A 220 21.64 -2.84 12.73
CA ALA A 220 20.94 -1.94 13.62
C ALA A 220 19.45 -1.87 13.27
N MET A 221 18.60 -2.32 14.17
CA MET A 221 17.15 -2.28 14.02
C MET A 221 16.60 -0.86 14.17
N LYS A 222 15.62 -0.50 13.37
CA LYS A 222 14.92 0.79 13.42
C LYS A 222 13.51 0.59 13.97
N GLY A 223 13.19 1.22 15.09
CA GLY A 223 11.84 1.20 15.66
C GLY A 223 10.83 1.88 14.71
N LEU A 224 11.25 2.97 14.08
CA LEU A 224 10.50 3.66 13.02
C LEU A 224 11.10 3.29 11.67
N PRO A 225 10.35 2.57 10.81
CA PRO A 225 10.83 2.20 9.48
C PRO A 225 11.21 3.43 8.66
N PRO A 226 12.38 3.44 8.01
CA PRO A 226 12.72 4.49 7.09
C PRO A 226 11.94 4.35 5.77
N MET A 227 11.78 5.45 5.05
CA MET A 227 11.04 5.48 3.78
C MET A 227 11.57 4.46 2.77
N GLU A 228 12.87 4.23 2.72
CA GLU A 228 13.51 3.27 1.82
C GLU A 228 13.00 1.84 2.01
N ALA A 229 12.62 1.47 3.23
CA ALA A 229 12.03 0.15 3.51
C ALA A 229 10.67 -0.01 2.80
N CYS A 230 9.87 1.05 2.73
CA CYS A 230 8.61 1.05 2.00
C CYS A 230 8.84 1.02 0.49
N LEU A 231 9.76 1.86 0.01
CA LEU A 231 10.04 2.02 -1.41
C LEU A 231 10.74 0.79 -2.02
N ALA A 232 11.36 -0.05 -1.22
CA ALA A 232 11.92 -1.31 -1.68
C ALA A 232 10.88 -2.18 -2.43
N CYS A 233 9.61 -2.09 -2.04
CA CYS A 233 8.49 -2.80 -2.69
C CYS A 233 7.55 -1.83 -3.42
N HIS A 234 7.16 -0.71 -2.80
CA HIS A 234 6.15 0.20 -3.34
C HIS A 234 6.63 1.08 -4.50
N GLN A 235 7.92 1.16 -4.78
CA GLN A 235 8.47 1.86 -5.95
C GLN A 235 8.95 0.90 -7.05
N ARG A 236 8.66 -0.39 -6.94
CA ARG A 236 9.03 -1.38 -7.97
C ARG A 236 7.91 -1.59 -8.96
N SER A 237 8.27 -1.63 -10.22
CA SER A 237 7.44 -1.69 -11.43
C SER A 237 6.53 -0.47 -11.63
N GLY A 238 6.29 -0.12 -12.87
CA GLY A 238 5.40 0.97 -13.25
C GLY A 238 3.99 0.83 -12.67
N ARG A 239 3.55 -0.39 -12.40
CA ARG A 239 2.23 -0.69 -11.83
C ARG A 239 2.04 -0.24 -10.38
N HIS A 240 3.12 -0.25 -9.59
CA HIS A 240 3.10 0.13 -8.18
C HIS A 240 3.73 1.50 -7.95
N ALA A 241 4.06 2.20 -9.04
CA ALA A 241 4.87 3.40 -9.01
C ALA A 241 4.27 4.50 -8.15
N LEU A 242 4.48 4.40 -6.86
CA LEU A 242 4.34 5.55 -5.99
C LEU A 242 5.45 6.53 -6.34
N SER A 243 5.07 7.65 -6.91
CA SER A 243 6.02 8.68 -7.34
C SER A 243 6.30 9.74 -6.28
N TYR A 244 6.16 9.37 -5.03
CA TYR A 244 6.27 10.27 -3.88
C TYR A 244 7.54 11.14 -3.91
N GLN A 245 8.68 10.51 -4.19
CA GLN A 245 9.99 11.18 -4.29
C GLN A 245 10.22 11.91 -5.62
N GLY A 246 9.28 11.90 -6.54
CA GLY A 246 9.50 12.41 -7.89
C GLY A 246 10.28 11.46 -8.80
N LEU A 247 10.28 10.19 -8.46
CA LEU A 247 10.89 9.13 -9.25
C LEU A 247 9.83 8.09 -9.64
N MET A 248 9.89 7.62 -10.87
CA MET A 248 9.08 6.52 -11.36
C MET A 248 9.97 5.45 -11.98
N ASP A 249 9.82 4.22 -11.54
CA ASP A 249 10.50 3.08 -12.15
C ASP A 249 10.05 2.92 -13.60
N GLY A 250 11.02 2.88 -14.51
CA GLY A 250 10.82 2.59 -15.92
C GLY A 250 11.01 1.10 -16.15
N ASN A 251 9.99 0.42 -16.62
CA ASN A 251 10.05 -1.00 -16.89
C ASN A 251 11.19 -1.36 -17.85
N ASN A 252 12.07 -2.25 -17.43
CA ASN A 252 13.03 -3.00 -18.23
C ASN A 252 13.73 -2.23 -19.39
N GLY A 253 14.19 -1.01 -19.12
CA GLY A 253 15.03 -0.26 -20.06
C GLY A 253 14.29 0.63 -21.04
N LEU A 254 12.97 0.70 -21.03
CA LEU A 254 12.22 1.70 -21.76
C LEU A 254 12.30 3.05 -21.02
N VAL A 255 13.41 3.71 -21.17
CA VAL A 255 13.56 5.09 -20.71
C VAL A 255 13.05 5.99 -21.83
N PRO A 256 12.01 6.81 -21.59
CA PRO A 256 11.64 7.83 -22.55
C PRO A 256 12.79 8.84 -22.69
N THR A 257 13.54 8.74 -23.75
CA THR A 257 14.54 9.75 -24.15
C THR A 257 13.83 10.97 -24.71
N LYS A 258 13.14 11.77 -23.89
CA LYS A 258 12.66 13.08 -24.34
C LYS A 258 13.53 14.18 -23.78
N SER A 259 14.03 14.94 -24.73
CA SER A 259 14.86 16.13 -24.60
C SER A 259 14.37 17.14 -23.55
N GLY A 260 15.27 17.60 -22.69
CA GLY A 260 15.14 18.81 -21.89
C GLY A 260 14.99 18.64 -20.38
N GLY A 261 14.98 17.41 -19.85
CA GLY A 261 14.99 17.13 -18.41
C GLY A 261 16.28 16.43 -17.95
N PRO A 262 16.48 16.27 -16.64
CA PRO A 262 17.56 15.42 -16.14
C PRO A 262 17.40 14.00 -16.73
N GLY A 263 18.51 13.42 -17.16
CA GLY A 263 18.55 12.07 -17.73
C GLY A 263 18.02 11.03 -16.76
N PRO A 264 17.75 9.79 -17.23
CA PRO A 264 17.28 8.73 -16.36
C PRO A 264 18.31 8.43 -15.27
N LEU A 265 17.81 8.21 -14.06
CA LEU A 265 18.61 7.72 -12.95
C LEU A 265 18.65 6.20 -13.02
N ARG A 266 19.85 5.62 -13.11
CA ARG A 266 20.04 4.18 -13.00
C ARG A 266 20.44 3.83 -11.57
N ALA A 267 19.63 3.02 -10.91
CA ALA A 267 19.95 2.48 -9.59
C ALA A 267 21.04 1.41 -9.69
N SER A 268 21.73 1.15 -8.57
CA SER A 268 22.81 0.15 -8.51
C SER A 268 22.32 -1.29 -8.71
N ASP A 269 21.04 -1.55 -8.52
CA ASP A 269 20.36 -2.82 -8.79
C ASP A 269 19.87 -2.96 -10.26
N GLY A 270 20.25 -2.00 -11.12
CA GLY A 270 19.96 -2.00 -12.55
C GLY A 270 18.61 -1.37 -12.93
N ARG A 271 17.77 -0.97 -11.96
CA ARG A 271 16.52 -0.28 -12.25
C ARG A 271 16.79 1.11 -12.83
N ASN A 272 15.93 1.51 -13.75
CA ASN A 272 15.97 2.84 -14.32
C ASN A 272 14.77 3.65 -13.80
N PHE A 273 15.01 4.88 -13.41
CA PHE A 273 13.98 5.80 -12.95
C PHE A 273 13.89 7.00 -13.87
N THR A 274 12.67 7.42 -14.16
CA THR A 274 12.39 8.71 -14.78
C THR A 274 12.03 9.74 -13.72
N HIS A 275 12.48 10.97 -13.90
CA HIS A 275 12.09 12.08 -13.03
C HIS A 275 10.67 12.53 -13.34
N VAL A 276 9.90 12.73 -12.28
CA VAL A 276 8.53 13.23 -12.32
C VAL A 276 8.35 14.25 -11.19
N ALA A 277 7.21 14.92 -11.18
CA ALA A 277 6.95 15.87 -10.09
C ALA A 277 6.81 15.12 -8.75
N ALA A 278 7.62 15.49 -7.79
CA ALA A 278 7.53 14.98 -6.43
C ALA A 278 6.27 15.48 -5.72
N ASP A 279 5.80 14.71 -4.74
CA ASP A 279 4.69 15.07 -3.86
C ASP A 279 5.05 16.28 -2.98
N VAL A 280 4.09 17.16 -2.75
CA VAL A 280 4.31 18.35 -1.90
C VAL A 280 4.67 18.01 -0.46
N HIS A 281 4.16 16.90 0.05
CA HIS A 281 4.47 16.44 1.41
C HIS A 281 5.90 15.90 1.50
N PHE A 282 6.38 15.20 0.48
CA PHE A 282 7.78 14.81 0.37
C PHE A 282 8.71 16.04 0.35
N LEU A 283 8.37 17.04 -0.46
CA LEU A 283 9.14 18.30 -0.53
C LEU A 283 9.12 19.07 0.80
N ALA A 284 8.09 18.89 1.62
CA ALA A 284 8.04 19.44 2.98
C ALA A 284 8.89 18.64 3.98
N GLY A 285 9.34 17.43 3.61
CA GLY A 285 10.14 16.55 4.44
C GLY A 285 9.35 15.48 5.19
N MET A 286 8.13 15.16 4.76
CA MET A 286 7.35 14.05 5.31
C MET A 286 7.78 12.72 4.70
N GLU A 287 7.79 11.68 5.52
CA GLU A 287 8.01 10.29 5.12
C GLU A 287 6.68 9.50 5.10
N CYS A 288 6.71 8.28 4.57
CA CYS A 288 5.51 7.44 4.46
C CYS A 288 4.80 7.27 5.81
N ILE A 289 5.58 7.03 6.86
CA ILE A 289 5.05 6.82 8.21
C ILE A 289 4.42 8.08 8.83
N ASP A 290 4.71 9.29 8.33
CA ASP A 290 4.13 10.53 8.88
C ASP A 290 2.64 10.64 8.57
N CYS A 291 2.20 10.02 7.47
CA CYS A 291 0.79 9.84 7.13
C CYS A 291 0.28 8.48 7.60
N HIS A 292 0.93 7.39 7.18
CA HIS A 292 0.48 6.03 7.47
C HIS A 292 0.66 5.68 8.95
N THR A 293 -0.43 5.24 9.57
CA THR A 293 -0.43 4.87 10.99
C THR A 293 0.13 3.46 11.20
N SER A 294 0.54 3.16 12.43
CA SER A 294 0.98 1.81 12.79
C SER A 294 -0.13 0.76 12.59
N ARG A 295 -1.38 1.18 12.70
CA ARG A 295 -2.54 0.32 12.49
C ARG A 295 -2.71 -0.07 11.02
N GLU A 296 -2.48 0.86 10.11
CA GLU A 296 -2.49 0.55 8.68
C GLU A 296 -1.34 -0.35 8.27
N VAL A 297 -0.13 -0.06 8.76
CA VAL A 297 1.11 -0.75 8.36
C VAL A 297 1.25 -2.11 9.02
N MET A 298 0.94 -2.22 10.31
CA MET A 298 1.09 -3.46 11.08
C MET A 298 -0.22 -4.22 11.27
N GLY A 299 -1.36 -3.64 10.88
CA GLY A 299 -2.68 -4.25 11.09
C GLY A 299 -3.26 -4.01 12.47
N GLU A 300 -4.45 -4.55 12.69
CA GLU A 300 -5.26 -4.37 13.89
C GLU A 300 -5.81 -5.69 14.47
N GLY A 301 -5.41 -6.82 13.90
CA GLY A 301 -5.86 -8.14 14.34
C GLY A 301 -7.07 -8.67 13.58
N TYR A 302 -7.56 -7.96 12.56
CA TYR A 302 -8.59 -8.46 11.65
C TYR A 302 -8.12 -8.37 10.19
N ALA A 303 -8.62 -9.27 9.35
CA ALA A 303 -8.33 -9.29 7.94
C ALA A 303 -9.31 -8.42 7.16
N ALA A 304 -8.78 -7.49 6.39
CA ALA A 304 -9.59 -6.73 5.44
C ALA A 304 -9.54 -7.39 4.05
N PRO A 305 -10.63 -7.37 3.27
CA PRO A 305 -10.66 -7.97 1.93
C PRO A 305 -9.79 -7.22 0.93
N ASP A 306 -9.53 -5.96 1.18
CA ASP A 306 -8.63 -5.10 0.39
C ASP A 306 -8.10 -3.94 1.24
N MET A 307 -7.18 -3.15 0.67
CA MET A 307 -6.56 -2.02 1.35
C MET A 307 -7.55 -0.94 1.81
N ARG A 308 -8.70 -0.79 1.17
CA ARG A 308 -9.71 0.21 1.58
C ARG A 308 -10.26 -0.08 2.98
N GLY A 309 -10.40 -1.37 3.32
CA GLY A 309 -10.78 -1.78 4.67
C GLY A 309 -9.73 -1.49 5.73
N GLN A 310 -8.46 -1.48 5.34
CA GLN A 310 -7.34 -1.28 6.25
C GLN A 310 -6.93 0.18 6.40
N LEU A 311 -6.95 0.97 5.33
CA LEU A 311 -6.60 2.40 5.36
C LEU A 311 -7.56 3.20 6.24
N GLU A 312 -7.01 4.12 7.03
CA GLU A 312 -7.76 5.02 7.89
C GLU A 312 -7.44 6.49 7.65
N ILE A 313 -6.28 6.79 7.05
CA ILE A 313 -5.87 8.16 6.77
C ILE A 313 -6.66 8.76 5.61
N ARG A 314 -6.92 10.06 5.71
CA ARG A 314 -7.55 10.88 4.68
C ARG A 314 -6.89 12.26 4.62
N CYS A 315 -6.98 12.92 3.49
CA CYS A 315 -6.49 14.29 3.33
C CYS A 315 -7.21 15.23 4.32
N GLU A 316 -8.52 14.99 4.50
CA GLU A 316 -9.40 15.79 5.34
C GLU A 316 -9.01 15.72 6.84
N ASP A 317 -8.32 14.68 7.26
CA ASP A 317 -7.90 14.55 8.67
C ASP A 317 -6.93 15.65 9.11
N CYS A 318 -6.15 16.19 8.15
CA CYS A 318 -5.21 17.28 8.38
C CYS A 318 -5.66 18.62 7.75
N HIS A 319 -6.38 18.54 6.62
CA HIS A 319 -6.75 19.73 5.85
C HIS A 319 -8.20 20.15 6.03
N GLY A 320 -9.04 19.31 6.61
CA GLY A 320 -10.49 19.47 6.55
C GLY A 320 -11.03 19.26 5.13
N ASP A 321 -12.29 19.49 4.98
CA ASP A 321 -12.98 19.59 3.68
C ASP A 321 -13.61 20.98 3.52
N GLY A 322 -14.35 21.21 2.45
CA GLY A 322 -14.99 22.51 2.21
C GLY A 322 -15.92 22.98 3.33
N GLU A 323 -16.43 22.06 4.15
CA GLU A 323 -17.45 22.35 5.17
C GLU A 323 -16.97 22.09 6.59
N ARG A 324 -16.11 21.09 6.79
CA ARG A 324 -15.68 20.60 8.11
C ARG A 324 -14.19 20.75 8.30
N SER A 325 -13.83 21.31 9.44
CA SER A 325 -12.45 21.32 9.91
C SER A 325 -12.05 19.94 10.44
N PRO A 326 -10.74 19.64 10.50
CA PRO A 326 -10.25 18.43 11.14
C PRO A 326 -10.80 18.29 12.56
N SER A 327 -11.10 17.06 12.95
CA SER A 327 -11.63 16.74 14.29
C SER A 327 -10.49 16.37 15.23
N PHE A 328 -10.60 16.76 16.51
CA PHE A 328 -9.55 16.56 17.50
C PHE A 328 -10.11 15.96 18.79
N VAL A 329 -9.24 15.22 19.48
CA VAL A 329 -9.48 14.72 20.83
C VAL A 329 -8.32 15.10 21.74
N THR A 330 -8.62 15.42 23.01
CA THR A 330 -7.59 15.70 24.02
C THR A 330 -7.09 14.38 24.59
N VAL A 331 -5.77 14.20 24.60
CA VAL A 331 -5.12 13.05 25.21
C VAL A 331 -5.04 13.28 26.72
N ALA A 332 -5.69 12.42 27.50
CA ALA A 332 -5.85 12.64 28.94
C ALA A 332 -5.09 11.64 29.80
N ARG A 333 -4.96 10.39 29.38
CA ARG A 333 -4.43 9.29 30.19
C ARG A 333 -3.10 8.80 29.64
N GLU A 334 -2.18 8.41 30.53
CA GLU A 334 -0.91 7.79 30.13
C GLU A 334 -1.10 6.47 29.38
N SER A 335 -2.22 5.78 29.58
CA SER A 335 -2.59 4.56 28.85
C SER A 335 -3.07 4.82 27.43
N ASP A 336 -3.34 6.07 27.05
CA ASP A 336 -3.87 6.40 25.73
C ASP A 336 -2.89 6.01 24.64
N LEU A 337 -3.44 5.47 23.55
CA LEU A 337 -2.64 4.89 22.45
C LEU A 337 -1.64 5.89 21.85
N PRO A 338 -1.98 7.18 21.61
CA PRO A 338 -1.04 8.15 21.06
C PRO A 338 0.21 8.34 21.91
N LEU A 339 0.08 8.36 23.23
CA LEU A 339 1.22 8.48 24.14
C LEU A 339 2.18 7.29 24.03
N ARG A 340 1.63 6.08 23.91
CA ARG A 340 2.45 4.86 23.79
C ARG A 340 3.15 4.77 22.43
N GLU A 341 2.43 5.09 21.35
CA GLU A 341 2.97 5.02 19.99
C GLU A 341 4.07 6.07 19.77
N SER A 342 3.87 7.29 20.30
CA SER A 342 4.78 8.40 20.06
C SER A 342 6.05 8.42 20.92
N ARG A 343 6.24 7.47 21.83
CA ARG A 343 7.43 7.44 22.72
C ARG A 343 8.76 7.50 21.99
N GLN A 344 8.82 6.98 20.77
CA GLN A 344 10.03 6.98 19.94
C GLN A 344 10.04 8.10 18.89
N TYR A 345 9.01 8.97 18.89
CA TYR A 345 8.94 10.05 17.91
C TYR A 345 9.80 11.24 18.33
N GLY A 346 10.27 11.99 17.33
CA GLY A 346 11.02 13.23 17.59
C GLY A 346 10.22 14.29 18.36
N ARG A 347 8.87 14.25 18.26
CA ARG A 347 7.92 14.97 19.13
C ARG A 347 6.92 13.97 19.72
N PRO A 348 7.14 13.48 20.93
CA PRO A 348 6.17 12.64 21.63
C PRO A 348 4.89 13.42 21.96
N VAL A 349 3.76 12.72 21.95
CA VAL A 349 2.49 13.23 22.49
C VAL A 349 2.58 13.31 24.00
N ARG A 350 1.95 14.31 24.58
CA ARG A 350 1.90 14.56 26.03
C ARG A 350 0.45 14.62 26.51
N PRO A 351 0.17 14.32 27.77
CA PRO A 351 -1.14 14.60 28.37
C PRO A 351 -1.49 16.08 28.17
N GLY A 352 -2.73 16.34 27.75
CA GLY A 352 -3.21 17.68 27.39
C GLY A 352 -3.06 18.04 25.91
N ASP A 353 -2.24 17.34 25.13
CA ASP A 353 -2.18 17.55 23.69
C ASP A 353 -3.55 17.22 23.04
N ARG A 354 -3.95 18.05 22.08
CA ARG A 354 -5.09 17.78 21.22
C ARG A 354 -4.59 17.19 19.92
N VAL A 355 -4.96 15.94 19.65
CA VAL A 355 -4.54 15.21 18.44
C VAL A 355 -5.70 15.00 17.49
N ALA A 356 -5.42 15.03 16.19
CA ALA A 356 -6.44 14.83 15.16
C ALA A 356 -6.97 13.39 15.18
N LEU A 357 -8.17 13.22 14.66
CA LEU A 357 -8.80 11.91 14.44
C LEU A 357 -8.67 11.50 12.97
N THR A 358 -8.38 10.21 12.75
CA THR A 358 -8.39 9.61 11.42
C THR A 358 -9.82 9.49 10.87
N GLY A 359 -9.95 9.19 9.60
CA GLY A 359 -11.25 8.91 8.98
C GLY A 359 -12.06 7.79 9.63
N LYS A 360 -11.46 6.97 10.49
CA LYS A 360 -12.12 5.95 11.34
C LYS A 360 -12.38 6.43 12.77
N GLY A 361 -12.19 7.71 13.06
CA GLY A 361 -12.39 8.29 14.39
C GLY A 361 -11.33 7.91 15.42
N ARG A 362 -10.13 7.51 15.00
CA ARG A 362 -9.04 7.11 15.88
C ARG A 362 -7.99 8.20 15.99
N PRO A 363 -7.38 8.40 17.18
CA PRO A 363 -6.43 9.47 17.36
C PRO A 363 -5.12 9.20 16.58
N TYR A 364 -4.60 10.26 15.97
CA TYR A 364 -3.23 10.31 15.47
C TYR A 364 -2.24 10.44 16.62
N SER A 365 -1.00 10.04 16.37
CA SER A 365 0.10 10.15 17.32
C SER A 365 1.09 11.27 16.95
N ASN A 366 0.81 12.03 15.88
CA ASN A 366 1.72 13.05 15.35
C ASN A 366 1.02 14.24 14.67
N VAL A 367 -0.30 14.33 14.73
CA VAL A 367 -1.07 15.47 14.18
C VAL A 367 -1.76 16.20 15.31
N PHE A 368 -1.47 17.48 15.47
CA PHE A 368 -1.84 18.28 16.65
C PHE A 368 -2.67 19.52 16.28
N ALA A 369 -3.53 19.94 17.17
CA ALA A 369 -4.12 21.29 17.16
C ALA A 369 -3.37 22.18 18.15
N GLU A 370 -2.79 23.27 17.69
CA GLU A 370 -2.07 24.24 18.53
C GLU A 370 -2.28 25.65 18.00
N GLY A 371 -2.70 26.58 18.87
CA GLY A 371 -2.87 28.01 18.52
C GLY A 371 -3.86 28.28 17.37
N GLY A 372 -4.82 27.37 17.11
CA GLY A 372 -5.75 27.47 15.99
C GLY A 372 -5.25 26.83 14.69
N ASP A 373 -4.02 26.35 14.67
CA ASP A 373 -3.40 25.66 13.54
C ASP A 373 -3.48 24.15 13.67
N VAL A 374 -3.38 23.47 12.55
CA VAL A 374 -3.13 22.04 12.47
C VAL A 374 -1.66 21.82 12.16
N LEU A 375 -0.96 21.14 13.05
CA LEU A 375 0.47 20.86 12.96
C LEU A 375 0.71 19.36 12.81
N VAL A 376 1.51 18.98 11.82
CA VAL A 376 1.99 17.61 11.63
C VAL A 376 3.44 17.55 12.08
N ALA A 377 3.73 16.75 13.09
CA ALA A 377 5.11 16.45 13.49
C ALA A 377 5.62 15.25 12.69
N THR A 378 6.76 15.39 12.03
CA THR A 378 7.42 14.24 11.40
C THR A 378 7.86 13.26 12.49
N LYS A 379 7.51 11.98 12.35
CA LYS A 379 7.69 10.99 13.43
C LYS A 379 9.15 10.78 13.81
N ARG A 380 10.05 10.79 12.82
CA ARG A 380 11.47 10.54 13.07
C ARG A 380 12.22 11.74 13.62
N THR A 381 11.93 12.94 13.14
CA THR A 381 12.71 14.15 13.48
C THR A 381 11.99 15.13 14.40
N GLY A 382 10.68 15.01 14.53
CA GLY A 382 9.86 15.95 15.29
C GLY A 382 9.68 17.32 14.62
N LYS A 383 10.08 17.47 13.34
CA LYS A 383 9.88 18.73 12.60
C LYS A 383 8.38 19.01 12.51
N LEU A 384 7.98 20.20 12.93
CA LEU A 384 6.59 20.65 12.86
C LEU A 384 6.32 21.28 11.49
N LEU A 385 5.27 20.81 10.86
CA LEU A 385 4.77 21.31 9.58
C LEU A 385 3.35 21.82 9.78
N ARG A 386 3.06 23.03 9.33
CA ARG A 386 1.72 23.61 9.38
C ARG A 386 0.90 23.09 8.20
N SER A 387 -0.21 22.45 8.49
CA SER A 387 -1.19 22.06 7.47
C SER A 387 -2.07 23.24 7.08
N LYS A 388 -2.32 23.41 5.79
CA LYS A 388 -3.27 24.39 5.28
C LYS A 388 -4.69 23.84 5.43
N VAL A 389 -5.47 24.38 6.34
CA VAL A 389 -6.90 24.07 6.46
C VAL A 389 -7.66 24.74 5.33
N VAL A 390 -8.53 24.00 4.65
CA VAL A 390 -9.29 24.45 3.46
C VAL A 390 -10.76 24.72 3.75
N THR A 391 -11.20 24.49 4.97
CA THR A 391 -12.59 24.70 5.38
C THR A 391 -13.04 26.14 5.11
N GLY A 392 -14.21 26.26 4.49
CA GLY A 392 -14.81 27.55 4.14
C GLY A 392 -14.25 28.20 2.87
N THR A 393 -13.22 27.60 2.22
CA THR A 393 -12.68 28.16 0.98
C THR A 393 -13.60 27.88 -0.20
N PRO A 394 -13.87 28.86 -1.09
CA PRO A 394 -14.80 28.70 -2.20
C PRO A 394 -14.44 27.51 -3.11
N GLU A 395 -13.17 27.28 -3.35
CA GLU A 395 -12.65 26.23 -4.23
C GLU A 395 -13.00 24.82 -3.75
N HIS A 396 -13.30 24.65 -2.46
CA HIS A 396 -13.67 23.38 -1.84
C HIS A 396 -15.17 23.28 -1.52
N ARG A 397 -15.96 24.27 -1.98
CA ARG A 397 -17.42 24.36 -1.75
C ARG A 397 -18.22 24.50 -3.05
N ILE A 398 -17.64 24.05 -4.17
CA ILE A 398 -18.28 24.13 -5.48
C ILE A 398 -19.47 23.15 -5.52
N ALA A 399 -20.64 23.65 -5.85
CA ALA A 399 -21.83 22.82 -6.02
C ALA A 399 -21.64 21.75 -7.09
N GLY A 400 -22.11 20.52 -6.82
CA GLY A 400 -21.93 19.37 -7.72
C GLY A 400 -20.61 18.64 -7.56
N HIS A 401 -19.69 19.13 -6.74
CA HIS A 401 -18.39 18.49 -6.45
C HIS A 401 -18.36 17.75 -5.11
N GLU A 402 -19.47 17.56 -4.44
CA GLU A 402 -19.56 16.96 -3.10
C GLU A 402 -19.02 15.53 -3.03
N ARG A 403 -18.99 14.85 -4.19
CA ARG A 403 -18.46 13.48 -4.32
C ARG A 403 -17.01 13.43 -4.76
N MET A 404 -16.39 14.58 -5.08
CA MET A 404 -15.01 14.62 -5.52
C MET A 404 -14.07 14.37 -4.36
N GLU A 405 -13.20 13.38 -4.48
CA GLU A 405 -12.09 13.20 -3.55
C GLU A 405 -10.97 14.20 -3.86
N CYS A 406 -10.22 14.61 -2.86
CA CYS A 406 -9.14 15.61 -3.02
C CYS A 406 -8.15 15.23 -4.13
N ALA A 407 -7.83 13.94 -4.26
CA ALA A 407 -6.95 13.43 -5.29
C ALA A 407 -7.47 13.65 -6.72
N ALA A 408 -8.79 13.78 -6.92
CA ALA A 408 -9.35 14.05 -8.24
C ALA A 408 -8.90 15.40 -8.82
N CYS A 409 -8.65 16.38 -7.95
CA CYS A 409 -8.17 17.70 -8.34
C CYS A 409 -6.67 17.88 -8.09
N HIS A 410 -6.11 17.25 -7.06
CA HIS A 410 -4.75 17.52 -6.60
C HIS A 410 -3.70 16.52 -7.10
N SER A 411 -4.06 15.39 -7.71
CA SER A 411 -3.10 14.52 -8.38
C SER A 411 -2.48 15.22 -9.60
N ARG A 412 -1.19 15.02 -9.81
CA ARG A 412 -0.49 15.58 -10.99
C ARG A 412 -0.56 14.65 -12.18
N THR A 413 -0.35 13.37 -11.94
CA THR A 413 -0.42 12.33 -12.97
C THR A 413 -0.92 11.04 -12.34
N VAL A 414 -1.52 10.17 -13.16
CA VAL A 414 -1.92 8.84 -12.74
C VAL A 414 -1.29 7.81 -13.67
N VAL A 415 -0.80 6.72 -13.11
CA VAL A 415 -0.27 5.61 -13.89
C VAL A 415 -1.42 4.95 -14.64
N GLN A 416 -1.23 4.74 -15.92
CA GLN A 416 -2.13 4.04 -16.81
C GLN A 416 -1.44 2.77 -17.29
N CYS A 417 -2.10 1.64 -17.16
CA CYS A 417 -1.57 0.36 -17.59
C CYS A 417 -2.48 -0.20 -18.70
N TYR A 418 -1.96 -0.25 -19.90
CA TYR A 418 -2.70 -0.70 -21.08
C TYR A 418 -2.16 -2.02 -21.55
N GLY A 419 -2.87 -3.10 -21.23
CA GLY A 419 -2.57 -4.44 -21.71
C GLY A 419 -1.29 -5.05 -21.15
N CYS A 420 -1.46 -6.05 -20.33
CA CYS A 420 -0.39 -6.95 -19.95
C CYS A 420 -0.49 -8.21 -20.78
N HIS A 421 0.53 -8.53 -21.55
CA HIS A 421 0.67 -9.83 -22.18
C HIS A 421 1.44 -10.73 -21.23
N THR A 422 0.73 -11.61 -20.56
CA THR A 422 1.31 -12.56 -19.62
C THR A 422 1.36 -13.92 -20.27
N GLN A 423 2.53 -14.53 -20.33
CA GLN A 423 2.74 -15.86 -20.86
C GLN A 423 3.15 -16.80 -19.73
N TYR A 424 2.54 -17.97 -19.70
CA TYR A 424 2.96 -19.10 -18.89
C TYR A 424 3.47 -20.21 -19.81
N ASP A 425 4.73 -20.58 -19.65
CA ASP A 425 5.40 -21.61 -20.46
C ASP A 425 5.71 -22.82 -19.58
N LYS A 426 4.96 -23.92 -19.79
CA LYS A 426 5.15 -25.17 -19.04
C LYS A 426 6.43 -25.94 -19.40
N ARG A 427 7.10 -25.55 -20.47
CA ARG A 427 8.37 -26.19 -20.91
C ARG A 427 9.56 -25.70 -20.10
N SER A 428 9.39 -24.58 -19.40
CA SER A 428 10.41 -23.96 -18.55
C SER A 428 10.10 -24.18 -17.07
N THR A 429 11.05 -23.85 -16.21
CA THR A 429 10.85 -23.80 -14.76
C THR A 429 10.96 -22.36 -14.25
N GLY A 430 10.26 -22.03 -13.19
CA GLY A 430 10.31 -20.74 -12.55
C GLY A 430 10.48 -20.86 -11.04
N TRP A 431 11.14 -19.88 -10.45
CA TRP A 431 11.34 -19.84 -9.01
C TRP A 431 10.04 -19.55 -8.26
N ASP A 432 9.60 -20.49 -7.43
CA ASP A 432 8.48 -20.31 -6.50
C ASP A 432 9.00 -19.67 -5.21
N PHE A 433 8.65 -18.40 -4.98
CA PHE A 433 9.12 -17.63 -3.82
C PHE A 433 8.51 -18.11 -2.49
N ILE A 434 7.41 -18.83 -2.53
CA ILE A 434 6.77 -19.37 -1.31
C ILE A 434 7.38 -20.72 -0.96
N GLN A 435 7.61 -21.58 -1.93
CA GLN A 435 8.21 -22.89 -1.74
C GLN A 435 9.75 -22.85 -1.69
N ALA A 436 10.35 -21.73 -2.11
CA ALA A 436 11.81 -21.53 -2.21
C ALA A 436 12.53 -22.61 -3.05
N LYS A 437 11.94 -22.93 -4.20
CA LYS A 437 12.51 -23.89 -5.15
C LYS A 437 12.03 -23.59 -6.57
N GLU A 438 12.75 -24.13 -7.54
CA GLU A 438 12.28 -24.19 -8.91
C GLU A 438 11.09 -25.16 -9.03
N THR A 439 10.05 -24.73 -9.72
CA THR A 439 8.87 -25.54 -10.03
C THR A 439 8.50 -25.40 -11.51
N GLU A 440 7.74 -26.35 -12.05
CA GLU A 440 7.30 -26.35 -13.44
C GLU A 440 6.61 -25.04 -13.82
N GLY A 441 6.89 -24.55 -15.01
CA GLY A 441 6.29 -23.36 -15.61
C GLY A 441 6.99 -22.06 -15.23
N GLU A 442 7.19 -21.21 -16.22
CA GLU A 442 7.75 -19.87 -16.08
C GLU A 442 6.76 -18.82 -16.55
N PHE A 443 6.67 -17.72 -15.81
CA PHE A 443 5.89 -16.56 -16.21
C PHE A 443 6.77 -15.48 -16.80
N SER A 444 6.38 -14.98 -17.95
CA SER A 444 6.92 -13.75 -18.53
C SER A 444 5.79 -12.76 -18.78
N GLU A 445 6.10 -11.49 -18.70
CA GLU A 445 5.11 -10.42 -18.88
C GLU A 445 5.71 -9.26 -19.66
N THR A 446 4.96 -8.76 -20.64
CA THR A 446 5.22 -7.48 -21.29
C THR A 446 4.06 -6.57 -20.98
N GLU A 447 4.36 -5.37 -20.53
CA GLU A 447 3.37 -4.39 -20.13
C GLU A 447 3.63 -3.04 -20.81
N ASP A 448 2.57 -2.28 -21.09
CA ASP A 448 2.64 -0.89 -21.51
C ASP A 448 2.12 0.00 -20.38
N VAL A 449 3.05 0.51 -19.59
CA VAL A 449 2.74 1.40 -18.47
C VAL A 449 3.06 2.83 -18.87
N ARG A 450 2.05 3.67 -18.84
CA ARG A 450 2.17 5.09 -19.15
C ARG A 450 1.78 5.92 -17.95
N ARG A 451 2.33 7.09 -17.88
CA ARG A 451 1.95 8.10 -16.92
C ARG A 451 1.26 9.21 -17.65
N LEU A 452 0.00 9.42 -17.35
CA LEU A 452 -0.84 10.35 -18.09
C LEU A 452 -1.29 11.53 -17.23
N TYR A 453 -1.36 12.66 -17.88
CA TYR A 453 -2.17 13.80 -17.61
C TYR A 453 -2.74 14.25 -18.95
N PRO A 454 -4.00 14.45 -19.10
CA PRO A 454 -5.09 14.21 -18.14
C PRO A 454 -5.27 12.73 -17.76
N PHE A 455 -5.81 12.48 -16.59
CA PHE A 455 -6.08 11.14 -16.07
C PHE A 455 -7.59 10.92 -15.90
N PRO A 456 -8.09 9.69 -16.06
CA PRO A 456 -9.50 9.43 -15.95
C PRO A 456 -9.99 9.46 -14.50
N LEU A 457 -11.22 9.97 -14.34
CA LEU A 457 -11.98 9.98 -13.10
C LEU A 457 -13.15 9.01 -13.19
N ALA A 458 -13.51 8.40 -12.08
CA ALA A 458 -14.70 7.56 -12.00
C ALA A 458 -15.15 7.36 -10.56
N LEU A 459 -16.31 6.74 -10.38
CA LEU A 459 -16.78 6.35 -9.07
C LEU A 459 -15.95 5.19 -8.54
N ASN A 460 -15.46 5.36 -7.33
CA ASN A 460 -14.85 4.27 -6.57
C ASN A 460 -15.92 3.50 -5.77
N GLY A 461 -15.51 2.38 -5.15
CA GLY A 461 -16.44 1.53 -4.40
C GLY A 461 -17.06 2.18 -3.15
N ARG A 462 -16.66 3.40 -2.79
CA ARG A 462 -17.25 4.20 -1.69
C ARG A 462 -18.22 5.26 -2.19
N GLY A 463 -18.41 5.36 -3.51
CA GLY A 463 -19.26 6.36 -4.14
C GLY A 463 -18.60 7.72 -4.34
N GLY A 464 -17.33 7.88 -3.97
CA GLY A 464 -16.53 9.06 -4.30
C GLY A 464 -16.05 9.05 -5.75
N ILE A 465 -15.76 10.22 -6.30
CA ILE A 465 -15.12 10.39 -7.61
C ILE A 465 -13.63 10.58 -7.35
N SER A 466 -12.82 9.66 -7.85
CA SER A 466 -11.38 9.65 -7.67
C SER A 466 -10.65 9.40 -8.98
N PRO A 467 -9.35 9.72 -9.05
CA PRO A 467 -8.51 9.21 -10.12
C PRO A 467 -8.57 7.70 -10.15
N VAL A 468 -8.61 7.14 -11.33
CA VAL A 468 -8.64 5.70 -11.52
C VAL A 468 -7.58 5.28 -12.52
N THR A 469 -6.94 4.18 -12.24
CA THR A 469 -6.19 3.46 -13.25
C THR A 469 -7.21 2.61 -13.99
N PRO A 470 -7.37 2.77 -15.31
CA PRO A 470 -8.10 1.79 -16.12
C PRO A 470 -7.23 0.54 -16.10
N GLY A 471 -7.37 -0.26 -15.08
CA GLY A 471 -6.44 -1.32 -14.76
C GLY A 471 -6.33 -2.36 -15.85
N CYS A 472 -5.31 -3.13 -15.71
CA CYS A 472 -4.88 -4.22 -16.56
C CYS A 472 -6.02 -4.98 -17.21
N GLN A 473 -6.15 -4.84 -18.50
CA GLN A 473 -6.66 -5.94 -19.29
C GLN A 473 -5.48 -6.89 -19.54
N THR A 474 -5.61 -8.12 -19.08
CA THR A 474 -4.54 -9.10 -19.21
C THR A 474 -4.85 -10.02 -20.37
N PHE A 475 -3.90 -10.12 -21.31
CA PHE A 475 -3.91 -11.09 -22.40
C PHE A 475 -3.07 -12.29 -21.96
N ILE A 476 -3.71 -13.43 -21.83
CA ILE A 476 -3.10 -14.62 -21.25
C ILE A 476 -2.75 -15.60 -22.34
N ASN A 477 -1.49 -16.00 -22.38
CA ASN A 477 -0.98 -17.07 -23.22
C ASN A 477 -0.52 -18.23 -22.33
N VAL A 478 -0.93 -19.44 -22.67
CA VAL A 478 -0.45 -20.66 -22.00
C VAL A 478 0.14 -21.59 -23.04
N ILE A 479 1.43 -21.87 -22.91
CA ILE A 479 2.15 -22.83 -23.73
C ILE A 479 2.25 -24.14 -22.94
N GLU A 480 1.70 -25.21 -23.51
CA GLU A 480 1.71 -26.53 -22.90
C GLU A 480 3.09 -27.22 -23.06
N ALA A 481 3.30 -28.32 -22.35
CA ALA A 481 4.56 -29.07 -22.41
C ALA A 481 4.92 -29.56 -23.82
N ASP A 482 3.92 -29.84 -24.67
CA ASP A 482 4.10 -30.24 -26.06
C ASP A 482 4.30 -29.05 -27.03
N GLY A 483 4.31 -27.83 -26.52
CA GLY A 483 4.45 -26.60 -27.30
C GLY A 483 3.14 -26.06 -27.88
N SER A 484 2.02 -26.74 -27.71
CA SER A 484 0.71 -26.24 -28.11
C SER A 484 0.27 -25.08 -27.22
N ARG A 485 -0.71 -24.30 -27.68
CA ARG A 485 -1.28 -23.20 -26.90
C ARG A 485 -2.68 -23.54 -26.44
N SER A 486 -2.88 -23.72 -25.16
CA SER A 486 -4.21 -23.91 -24.57
C SER A 486 -4.95 -22.59 -24.34
N LYS A 487 -4.21 -21.49 -24.20
CA LYS A 487 -4.73 -20.12 -24.22
C LYS A 487 -3.85 -19.28 -25.14
N ASP A 488 -4.48 -18.50 -26.02
CA ASP A 488 -3.81 -17.60 -26.94
C ASP A 488 -4.52 -16.24 -26.89
N GLU A 489 -3.84 -15.24 -26.39
CA GLU A 489 -4.39 -13.90 -26.12
C GLU A 489 -5.77 -13.92 -25.41
N TYR A 490 -5.95 -14.88 -24.52
CA TYR A 490 -7.20 -15.02 -23.78
C TYR A 490 -7.43 -13.82 -22.88
N VAL A 491 -8.63 -13.25 -22.98
CA VAL A 491 -9.12 -12.20 -22.09
C VAL A 491 -10.32 -12.73 -21.33
N ALA A 492 -10.23 -12.73 -20.02
CA ALA A 492 -11.34 -13.15 -19.18
C ALA A 492 -12.55 -12.23 -19.35
N LEU A 493 -13.75 -12.83 -19.34
CA LEU A 493 -15.01 -12.10 -19.42
C LEU A 493 -15.65 -11.98 -18.02
N TYR A 494 -16.29 -10.85 -17.78
CA TYR A 494 -17.13 -10.63 -16.63
C TYR A 494 -18.44 -10.01 -17.10
N LYS A 495 -19.57 -10.63 -16.77
CA LYS A 495 -20.89 -10.22 -17.25
C LYS A 495 -20.96 -10.06 -18.78
N GLY A 496 -20.34 -10.98 -19.50
CA GLY A 496 -20.35 -11.02 -20.97
C GLY A 496 -19.48 -9.97 -21.66
N LYS A 497 -18.74 -9.15 -20.94
CA LYS A 497 -17.80 -8.15 -21.48
C LYS A 497 -16.37 -8.46 -21.06
N PRO A 498 -15.37 -8.03 -21.84
CA PRO A 498 -13.99 -8.06 -21.37
C PRO A 498 -13.89 -7.42 -19.99
N GLN A 499 -13.27 -8.13 -19.05
CA GLN A 499 -13.11 -7.57 -17.73
C GLN A 499 -12.06 -6.46 -17.73
N LEU A 500 -12.36 -5.37 -17.06
CA LEU A 500 -11.45 -4.28 -16.81
C LEU A 500 -11.21 -4.15 -15.31
N ARG A 501 -9.95 -4.13 -14.92
CA ARG A 501 -9.58 -3.82 -13.56
C ARG A 501 -9.46 -2.34 -13.38
N PHE A 502 -10.47 -1.83 -12.83
CA PHE A 502 -10.64 -0.43 -12.54
C PHE A 502 -10.44 -0.20 -11.04
N ALA A 503 -9.45 0.56 -10.69
CA ALA A 503 -9.14 0.83 -9.30
C ALA A 503 -8.90 2.31 -9.05
N PRO A 504 -9.37 2.86 -7.93
CA PRO A 504 -8.88 4.13 -7.45
C PRO A 504 -7.36 4.07 -7.35
N PHE A 505 -6.70 5.10 -7.80
CA PHE A 505 -5.25 5.18 -7.77
C PHE A 505 -4.80 6.51 -7.16
N TYR A 506 -4.12 6.42 -6.05
CA TYR A 506 -3.52 7.56 -5.36
C TYR A 506 -2.02 7.53 -5.63
N GLY A 507 -1.58 8.32 -6.62
CA GLY A 507 -0.22 8.28 -7.14
C GLY A 507 0.86 8.82 -6.20
N HIS A 508 0.49 9.36 -5.05
CA HIS A 508 1.39 10.04 -4.11
C HIS A 508 2.26 11.08 -4.84
N ASN A 509 1.58 11.93 -5.62
CA ASN A 509 2.20 13.02 -6.37
C ASN A 509 1.33 14.28 -6.30
N THR A 510 0.81 14.54 -5.12
CA THR A 510 -0.04 15.69 -4.83
C THR A 510 0.63 17.00 -5.21
N GLY A 511 -0.10 17.85 -5.93
CA GLY A 511 0.35 19.16 -6.34
C GLY A 511 -0.28 20.29 -5.51
N LYS A 512 0.41 21.42 -5.42
CA LYS A 512 -0.18 22.64 -4.83
C LYS A 512 -1.31 23.21 -5.69
N ARG A 513 -1.19 23.07 -7.02
CA ARG A 513 -2.20 23.48 -7.99
C ARG A 513 -3.20 22.34 -8.17
N ALA A 514 -4.48 22.66 -8.09
CA ALA A 514 -5.56 21.77 -8.51
C ALA A 514 -5.73 21.78 -10.03
N VAL A 515 -6.38 20.75 -10.56
CA VAL A 515 -6.88 20.73 -11.94
C VAL A 515 -7.89 21.86 -12.11
N GLY A 516 -7.74 22.65 -13.18
CA GLY A 516 -8.62 23.77 -13.47
C GLY A 516 -10.01 23.35 -13.98
N CYS A 517 -10.99 24.24 -13.85
CA CYS A 517 -12.35 23.95 -14.30
C CYS A 517 -12.40 23.55 -15.78
N THR A 518 -11.81 24.37 -16.66
CA THR A 518 -11.76 24.12 -18.10
C THR A 518 -10.91 22.92 -18.48
N GLU A 519 -9.87 22.64 -17.70
CA GLU A 519 -9.01 21.46 -17.91
C GLU A 519 -9.81 20.15 -17.72
N CYS A 520 -10.65 20.10 -16.67
CA CYS A 520 -11.45 18.92 -16.38
C CYS A 520 -12.72 18.85 -17.24
N HIS A 521 -13.56 19.89 -17.21
CA HIS A 521 -14.84 19.92 -17.89
C HIS A 521 -14.73 19.96 -19.41
N GLY A 522 -13.63 20.49 -19.94
CA GLY A 522 -13.35 20.56 -21.39
C GLY A 522 -12.61 19.34 -21.95
N ASN A 523 -12.24 18.37 -21.13
CA ASN A 523 -11.37 17.28 -21.58
C ASN A 523 -12.01 15.90 -21.36
N PRO A 524 -12.38 15.20 -22.46
CA PRO A 524 -13.00 13.87 -22.38
C PRO A 524 -12.17 12.81 -21.67
N ALA A 525 -10.83 12.95 -21.65
CA ALA A 525 -9.96 11.99 -21.00
C ALA A 525 -10.21 11.89 -19.48
N PHE A 526 -10.54 13.01 -18.82
CA PHE A 526 -10.95 12.99 -17.41
C PHE A 526 -12.26 12.22 -17.17
N LEU A 527 -13.09 12.07 -18.19
CA LEU A 527 -14.36 11.35 -18.10
C LEU A 527 -14.27 9.89 -18.50
N GLY A 528 -13.05 9.40 -18.81
CA GLY A 528 -12.82 8.00 -19.14
C GLY A 528 -12.91 7.66 -20.63
N PHE A 529 -13.02 8.64 -21.52
CA PHE A 529 -13.02 8.40 -22.97
C PHE A 529 -11.64 8.14 -23.57
N GLY A 530 -10.59 8.11 -22.77
CA GLY A 530 -9.23 8.00 -23.24
C GLY A 530 -8.76 9.29 -23.92
N GLN A 531 -7.82 9.18 -24.86
CA GLN A 531 -7.33 10.34 -25.63
C GLN A 531 -8.15 10.61 -26.90
N HIS A 532 -9.39 10.19 -26.92
CA HIS A 532 -10.28 10.46 -28.03
C HIS A 532 -10.72 11.93 -28.05
N VAL A 533 -10.85 12.45 -29.24
CA VAL A 533 -11.45 13.79 -29.46
C VAL A 533 -12.94 13.62 -29.71
N ILE A 534 -13.75 14.39 -29.03
CA ILE A 534 -15.19 14.44 -29.28
C ILE A 534 -15.43 15.60 -30.26
N GLU A 535 -15.78 15.27 -31.49
CA GLU A 535 -16.16 16.23 -32.51
C GLU A 535 -17.64 16.01 -32.89
N ARG A 536 -18.45 17.08 -32.76
CA ARG A 536 -19.89 17.08 -33.14
C ARG A 536 -20.70 15.93 -32.51
N GLY A 537 -20.36 15.55 -31.27
CA GLY A 537 -21.04 14.45 -30.57
C GLY A 537 -20.56 13.05 -30.95
N GLU A 538 -19.59 12.94 -31.84
CA GLU A 538 -18.93 11.67 -32.19
C GLU A 538 -17.55 11.60 -31.57
N VAL A 539 -17.17 10.41 -31.10
CA VAL A 539 -15.82 10.17 -30.60
C VAL A 539 -14.91 9.82 -31.78
N ARG A 540 -13.93 10.67 -32.03
CA ARG A 540 -12.91 10.45 -33.06
C ARG A 540 -11.53 10.42 -32.39
N GLY A 541 -10.64 9.58 -32.88
CA GLY A 541 -9.27 9.49 -32.42
C GLY A 541 -8.65 8.12 -32.61
N THR A 542 -7.34 8.07 -32.51
CA THR A 542 -6.58 6.82 -32.51
C THR A 542 -6.50 6.28 -31.10
N LEU A 543 -6.70 4.97 -30.97
CA LEU A 543 -6.48 4.27 -29.73
C LEU A 543 -4.99 4.28 -29.39
N LEU A 544 -4.65 4.54 -28.12
CA LEU A 544 -3.27 4.58 -27.70
C LEU A 544 -2.59 3.21 -27.70
N CYS A 545 -3.35 2.14 -27.63
CA CYS A 545 -2.82 0.79 -27.65
C CYS A 545 -3.03 0.13 -29.03
N GLU A 546 -2.04 0.28 -29.89
CA GLU A 546 -2.03 -0.35 -31.21
C GLU A 546 -1.65 -1.83 -31.19
N LYS A 547 -1.16 -2.36 -30.06
CA LYS A 547 -0.66 -3.74 -29.97
C LYS A 547 -1.73 -4.80 -30.23
N ASN A 548 -2.99 -4.45 -29.98
CA ASN A 548 -4.12 -5.30 -30.39
C ASN A 548 -5.31 -4.43 -30.81
N PRO A 549 -5.40 -4.05 -32.10
CA PRO A 549 -6.47 -3.19 -32.61
C PRO A 549 -7.87 -3.80 -32.49
N LYS A 550 -7.96 -5.13 -32.31
CA LYS A 550 -9.23 -5.83 -32.07
C LYS A 550 -9.72 -5.72 -30.61
N LYS A 551 -8.87 -5.29 -29.69
CA LYS A 551 -9.14 -5.19 -28.25
C LYS A 551 -8.61 -3.87 -27.71
N PRO A 552 -9.21 -2.74 -28.12
CA PRO A 552 -8.75 -1.42 -27.71
C PRO A 552 -8.95 -1.20 -26.21
N LEU A 553 -7.94 -0.62 -25.57
CA LEU A 553 -7.89 -0.43 -24.13
C LEU A 553 -7.80 1.04 -23.69
N ASP A 554 -7.76 1.96 -24.65
CA ASP A 554 -7.72 3.37 -24.34
C ASP A 554 -9.11 3.86 -23.93
N GLY A 555 -9.19 4.30 -22.69
CA GLY A 555 -10.46 4.65 -22.08
C GLY A 555 -11.29 3.42 -21.65
N PHE A 556 -12.42 3.66 -21.05
CA PHE A 556 -13.36 2.64 -20.58
C PHE A 556 -14.81 2.99 -20.85
N VAL A 557 -15.06 4.11 -21.51
CA VAL A 557 -16.37 4.53 -22.02
C VAL A 557 -16.27 5.03 -23.45
N ALA A 558 -17.37 4.92 -24.19
CA ALA A 558 -17.55 5.48 -25.52
C ALA A 558 -18.90 6.17 -25.64
N MET A 559 -19.08 6.90 -26.73
CA MET A 559 -20.38 7.38 -27.18
C MET A 559 -20.93 6.41 -28.24
N GLU A 560 -22.06 5.78 -27.94
CA GLU A 560 -22.78 4.92 -28.87
C GLU A 560 -24.23 5.40 -28.96
N GLY A 561 -24.69 5.74 -30.14
CA GLY A 561 -26.06 6.25 -30.36
C GLY A 561 -26.38 7.48 -29.50
N GLY A 562 -25.41 8.37 -29.26
CA GLY A 562 -25.58 9.55 -28.42
C GLY A 562 -25.58 9.28 -26.91
N ARG A 563 -25.30 8.06 -26.47
CA ARG A 563 -25.26 7.67 -25.06
C ARG A 563 -23.85 7.23 -24.65
N VAL A 564 -23.50 7.52 -23.39
CA VAL A 564 -22.24 7.01 -22.80
C VAL A 564 -22.43 5.55 -22.43
N VAL A 565 -21.58 4.69 -22.96
CA VAL A 565 -21.61 3.23 -22.76
C VAL A 565 -20.25 2.77 -22.25
N ALA A 566 -20.24 1.87 -21.26
CA ALA A 566 -19.02 1.23 -20.80
C ALA A 566 -18.57 0.11 -21.75
N HIS A 567 -17.31 0.14 -22.19
CA HIS A 567 -16.73 -0.87 -23.08
C HIS A 567 -16.47 -2.21 -22.38
N ALA A 568 -16.13 -2.16 -21.10
CA ALA A 568 -15.73 -3.32 -20.33
C ALA A 568 -16.50 -3.41 -19.02
N ALA A 569 -16.60 -4.61 -18.48
CA ALA A 569 -17.20 -4.83 -17.18
C ALA A 569 -16.16 -4.62 -16.07
N ILE A 570 -16.55 -3.90 -15.03
CA ILE A 570 -15.68 -3.56 -13.90
C ILE A 570 -15.86 -4.61 -12.81
N THR A 571 -14.73 -5.19 -12.40
CA THR A 571 -14.73 -6.30 -11.44
C THR A 571 -14.68 -5.85 -9.97
N ARG A 572 -14.52 -4.55 -9.70
CA ARG A 572 -14.48 -4.02 -8.34
C ARG A 572 -15.87 -3.61 -7.87
N ALA A 573 -16.31 -4.17 -6.76
CA ALA A 573 -17.63 -3.88 -6.20
C ALA A 573 -17.83 -2.38 -5.97
N GLY A 574 -18.98 -1.85 -6.43
CA GLY A 574 -19.40 -0.46 -6.29
C GLY A 574 -18.64 0.55 -7.16
N ALA A 575 -17.56 0.14 -7.84
CA ALA A 575 -16.86 1.02 -8.77
C ALA A 575 -17.52 0.98 -10.16
N ARG A 576 -17.60 2.13 -10.82
CA ARG A 576 -18.13 2.25 -12.18
C ARG A 576 -17.62 3.53 -12.86
N PRO A 577 -17.61 3.59 -14.20
CA PRO A 577 -17.46 4.85 -14.92
C PRO A 577 -18.56 5.86 -14.57
N LEU A 578 -18.34 7.11 -14.93
CA LEU A 578 -19.42 8.10 -14.93
C LEU A 578 -20.49 7.69 -15.95
N GLY A 579 -21.74 7.72 -15.53
CA GLY A 579 -22.86 7.40 -16.39
C GLY A 579 -23.22 8.53 -17.35
N HIS A 580 -24.13 8.25 -18.30
CA HIS A 580 -24.54 9.21 -19.32
C HIS A 580 -24.97 10.57 -18.74
N ASP A 581 -25.83 10.57 -17.74
CA ASP A 581 -26.33 11.83 -17.16
C ASP A 581 -25.25 12.58 -16.36
N GLU A 582 -24.32 11.85 -15.72
CA GLU A 582 -23.18 12.46 -15.05
C GLU A 582 -22.26 13.15 -16.05
N VAL A 583 -21.92 12.48 -17.15
CA VAL A 583 -21.09 13.04 -18.22
C VAL A 583 -21.79 14.23 -18.89
N ARG A 584 -23.11 14.13 -19.15
CA ARG A 584 -23.87 15.27 -19.69
C ARG A 584 -23.81 16.49 -18.79
N ARG A 585 -23.95 16.32 -17.48
CA ARG A 585 -23.84 17.45 -16.53
C ARG A 585 -22.46 18.07 -16.56
N VAL A 586 -21.40 17.24 -16.60
CA VAL A 586 -20.03 17.75 -16.70
C VAL A 586 -19.85 18.58 -17.96
N PHE A 587 -20.29 18.11 -19.12
CA PHE A 587 -20.18 18.85 -20.37
C PHE A 587 -21.09 20.09 -20.43
N ALA A 588 -22.25 20.05 -19.81
CA ALA A 588 -23.15 21.21 -19.79
C ALA A 588 -22.51 22.42 -19.10
N VAL A 589 -21.68 22.19 -18.07
CA VAL A 589 -20.96 23.26 -17.36
C VAL A 589 -19.96 23.98 -18.26
N ASN A 590 -19.43 23.34 -19.31
CA ASN A 590 -18.52 23.99 -20.25
C ASN A 590 -19.05 25.29 -20.87
N LEU A 591 -20.37 25.37 -21.04
CA LEU A 591 -21.02 26.58 -21.52
C LEU A 591 -20.87 27.74 -20.55
N CYS A 592 -20.96 27.43 -19.25
CA CYS A 592 -20.85 28.41 -18.18
C CYS A 592 -19.40 28.88 -18.02
N LEU A 593 -18.44 27.98 -18.21
CA LEU A 593 -17.01 28.23 -17.97
C LEU A 593 -16.40 29.26 -18.92
N VAL A 594 -17.04 29.56 -20.04
CA VAL A 594 -16.61 30.63 -20.97
C VAL A 594 -16.59 31.99 -20.27
N CYS A 595 -17.56 32.22 -19.36
CA CYS A 595 -17.70 33.48 -18.62
C CYS A 595 -17.43 33.32 -17.12
N HIS A 596 -17.61 32.13 -16.58
CA HIS A 596 -17.57 31.80 -15.15
C HIS A 596 -16.46 30.78 -14.85
N ASP A 597 -15.21 31.16 -15.08
CA ASP A 597 -14.06 30.26 -14.96
C ASP A 597 -13.40 30.22 -13.56
N LYS A 598 -13.96 30.95 -12.60
CA LYS A 598 -13.42 31.08 -11.24
C LYS A 598 -14.31 30.39 -10.20
N ALA A 599 -13.72 29.50 -9.42
CA ALA A 599 -14.42 28.75 -8.36
C ALA A 599 -15.17 29.66 -7.34
N LYS A 600 -14.74 30.89 -7.16
CA LYS A 600 -15.38 31.89 -6.31
C LYS A 600 -16.63 32.55 -6.94
N ASP A 601 -16.90 32.26 -8.19
CA ASP A 601 -18.07 32.85 -8.87
C ASP A 601 -19.35 32.45 -8.14
N PRO A 602 -20.28 33.41 -7.91
CA PRO A 602 -21.54 33.15 -7.23
C PRO A 602 -22.39 32.04 -7.82
N ILE A 603 -22.30 31.76 -9.13
CA ILE A 603 -23.08 30.70 -9.77
C ILE A 603 -22.73 29.28 -9.26
N TYR A 604 -21.58 29.09 -8.62
CA TYR A 604 -21.13 27.80 -8.10
C TYR A 604 -21.51 27.58 -6.62
N ARG A 605 -22.31 28.48 -6.03
CA ARG A 605 -22.78 28.32 -4.65
C ARG A 605 -23.87 27.25 -4.57
N LYS A 606 -23.85 26.47 -3.51
CA LYS A 606 -24.94 25.53 -3.23
C LYS A 606 -26.28 26.23 -3.11
N GLY A 607 -27.32 25.62 -3.65
CA GLY A 607 -28.69 26.12 -3.55
C GLY A 607 -29.03 27.29 -4.49
N LEU A 608 -28.14 27.55 -5.46
CA LEU A 608 -28.48 28.52 -6.49
C LEU A 608 -29.57 27.95 -7.41
N ASP A 609 -30.66 28.72 -7.61
CA ASP A 609 -31.67 28.41 -8.59
C ASP A 609 -31.21 28.86 -9.96
N TYR A 610 -30.79 27.90 -10.78
CA TYR A 610 -30.29 28.18 -12.13
C TYR A 610 -31.41 28.65 -13.08
N ASP A 611 -32.66 28.30 -12.80
CA ASP A 611 -33.82 28.76 -13.59
C ASP A 611 -34.10 30.25 -13.32
N ALA A 612 -33.74 30.74 -12.14
CA ALA A 612 -33.85 32.17 -11.82
C ALA A 612 -32.77 33.05 -12.50
N LEU A 613 -31.77 32.46 -13.14
CA LEU A 613 -30.72 33.17 -13.90
C LEU A 613 -31.18 33.48 -15.35
N ASP A 614 -32.46 33.41 -15.64
CA ASP A 614 -33.00 33.63 -16.98
C ASP A 614 -33.01 35.11 -17.41
N ASP A 615 -31.82 35.60 -17.73
CA ASP A 615 -31.65 36.92 -18.35
C ASP A 615 -31.56 36.85 -19.88
N ALA A 616 -31.60 38.01 -20.53
CA ALA A 616 -31.58 38.12 -21.98
C ALA A 616 -30.29 37.62 -22.63
N LEU A 617 -29.17 37.61 -21.89
CA LEU A 617 -27.87 37.10 -22.36
C LEU A 617 -27.86 35.57 -22.34
N HIS A 618 -28.26 34.97 -21.22
CA HIS A 618 -28.34 33.53 -21.08
C HIS A 618 -29.36 32.92 -22.05
N ARG A 619 -30.51 33.52 -22.23
CA ARG A 619 -31.50 33.09 -23.25
C ARG A 619 -30.92 33.06 -24.66
N ARG A 620 -30.18 34.08 -25.07
CA ARG A 620 -29.50 34.10 -26.38
C ARG A 620 -28.43 33.03 -26.53
N LEU A 621 -27.61 32.79 -25.50
CA LEU A 621 -26.59 31.77 -25.52
C LEU A 621 -27.16 30.36 -25.60
N LEU A 622 -28.29 30.09 -24.93
CA LEU A 622 -28.96 28.81 -24.93
C LEU A 622 -29.82 28.59 -26.20
N ALA A 623 -30.44 29.62 -26.76
CA ALA A 623 -31.23 29.53 -27.97
C ALA A 623 -30.44 29.24 -29.24
N GLY A 624 -29.20 29.66 -29.32
CA GLY A 624 -28.30 29.39 -30.47
C GLY A 624 -27.78 27.96 -30.59
N ARG A 625 -28.24 27.03 -29.74
CA ARG A 625 -27.79 25.64 -29.69
C ARG A 625 -28.90 24.57 -29.76
N ARG A 626 -30.09 24.92 -30.19
CA ARG A 626 -31.16 23.96 -30.55
C ARG A 626 -31.02 23.47 -31.98
#